data_ca7267eeaf239f2ad2fcb58971b18786
#
_entry.id   ca7267eeaf239f2ad2fcb58971b18786
#
_cell.length_a   1.000
_cell.length_b   1.000
_cell.length_c   1.000
_cell.angle_alpha   90.00
_cell.angle_beta   90.00
_cell.angle_gamma   90.00
#
_symmetry.space_group_name_H-M   'P 1'
#
loop_
_entity.id
_entity.type
_entity.pdbx_description
1 polymer ?
#
loop_
_entity_poly.entity_id
_entity_poly.type
_entity_poly.pdbx_seq_one_letter_code
_entity_poly.pdbx_strand_id
1 'polypeptide(L)'
;NAYACSPGMGSEPGMAWNWVSNLAKFCELYIITEGEFRDRIEEVVPTLEQGKNMHFYYNPVSEEIRKMCWNQGDWRFYKYYKEWQWKTYLLAKDICKVEKMDVLHQLNMIGFREPGYLWKLSQENGVPFVWGPVDAKDKFPVAYLDGAGLKTKLFMRLKNFLTGIQLRCSGRVRKAAHQASVIFSASSNSQRSFKKYMGIDSPLLNETGCYVQEHPIMDKSGKDTFDVLWVGKMDFRKQLGLALKSVAKSGNDKLRLHIVGGGDAEFYQSLAESYGIADK
;
A
#
# COMPACT_ATOMS: atom_id res chain seq x y z
N ASN A 1 -1.24 9.97 -10.98
CA ASN A 1 -0.50 8.74 -11.28
C ASN A 1 -0.87 7.65 -10.28
N ALA A 2 -1.52 6.60 -10.75
CA ALA A 2 -1.99 5.45 -9.99
C ALA A 2 -1.60 4.15 -10.72
N TYR A 3 -0.39 3.64 -10.50
CA TYR A 3 0.14 2.46 -11.19
C TYR A 3 -0.85 1.31 -11.20
N ALA A 4 -1.34 0.92 -10.03
CA ALA A 4 -2.36 -0.12 -9.88
C ALA A 4 -3.66 0.51 -9.42
N CYS A 5 -4.73 0.37 -10.21
CA CYS A 5 -6.05 0.92 -9.92
C CYS A 5 -7.11 -0.05 -10.42
N SER A 6 -8.01 -0.50 -9.53
CA SER A 6 -9.10 -1.41 -9.93
C SER A 6 -10.29 -1.37 -8.98
N PRO A 7 -11.52 -1.30 -9.51
CA PRO A 7 -12.72 -1.56 -8.72
C PRO A 7 -12.75 -3.01 -8.22
N GLY A 8 -13.34 -3.23 -7.06
CA GLY A 8 -13.56 -4.57 -6.50
C GLY A 8 -12.31 -5.31 -6.04
N MET A 9 -11.14 -4.66 -6.07
CA MET A 9 -9.89 -5.23 -5.57
C MET A 9 -9.57 -4.72 -4.16
N GLY A 10 -8.77 -5.50 -3.44
CA GLY A 10 -8.12 -5.07 -2.19
C GLY A 10 -6.73 -4.50 -2.44
N SER A 11 -6.02 -4.13 -1.35
CA SER A 11 -4.64 -3.65 -1.37
C SER A 11 -4.46 -2.39 -2.25
N GLU A 12 -3.31 -2.23 -2.89
CA GLU A 12 -2.94 -1.06 -3.70
C GLU A 12 -3.94 -0.73 -4.83
N PRO A 13 -4.42 -1.71 -5.64
CA PRO A 13 -5.37 -1.41 -6.70
C PRO A 13 -6.71 -0.85 -6.18
N GLY A 14 -7.26 -1.47 -5.14
CA GLY A 14 -8.52 -1.02 -4.54
C GLY A 14 -8.38 0.29 -3.79
N MET A 15 -7.24 0.51 -3.14
CA MET A 15 -6.90 1.80 -2.52
C MET A 15 -6.94 2.92 -3.57
N ALA A 16 -6.21 2.77 -4.67
CA ALA A 16 -6.19 3.78 -5.72
C ALA A 16 -7.58 4.01 -6.33
N TRP A 17 -8.34 2.94 -6.56
CA TRP A 17 -9.73 3.07 -7.02
C TRP A 17 -10.59 3.89 -6.07
N ASN A 18 -10.52 3.61 -4.77
CA ASN A 18 -11.28 4.37 -3.78
C ASN A 18 -10.89 5.85 -3.77
N TRP A 19 -9.61 6.16 -3.94
CA TRP A 19 -9.14 7.54 -4.05
C TRP A 19 -9.71 8.22 -5.29
N VAL A 20 -9.48 7.66 -6.48
CA VAL A 20 -9.87 8.32 -7.73
C VAL A 20 -11.39 8.42 -7.86
N SER A 21 -12.15 7.38 -7.50
CA SER A 21 -13.62 7.40 -7.59
C SER A 21 -14.27 8.39 -6.61
N ASN A 22 -13.67 8.63 -5.44
CA ASN A 22 -14.17 9.62 -4.51
C ASN A 22 -13.70 11.05 -4.84
N LEU A 23 -12.45 11.24 -5.29
CA LEU A 23 -11.97 12.55 -5.74
C LEU A 23 -12.76 13.06 -6.97
N ALA A 24 -13.13 12.17 -7.88
CA ALA A 24 -13.92 12.50 -9.06
C ALA A 24 -15.29 13.13 -8.75
N LYS A 25 -15.78 13.03 -7.51
CA LYS A 25 -16.99 13.74 -7.05
C LYS A 25 -16.77 15.25 -6.93
N PHE A 26 -15.53 15.70 -6.84
CA PHE A 26 -15.17 17.09 -6.54
C PHE A 26 -14.32 17.76 -7.62
N CYS A 27 -13.65 16.97 -8.47
CA CYS A 27 -12.73 17.47 -9.49
C CYS A 27 -12.67 16.54 -10.69
N GLU A 28 -12.20 17.06 -11.81
CA GLU A 28 -11.90 16.30 -13.02
C GLU A 28 -10.54 15.64 -12.88
N LEU A 29 -10.44 14.37 -13.24
CA LEU A 29 -9.26 13.54 -13.03
C LEU A 29 -8.72 12.95 -14.34
N TYR A 30 -7.45 13.16 -14.59
CA TYR A 30 -6.67 12.54 -15.67
C TYR A 30 -5.75 11.48 -15.04
N ILE A 31 -6.15 10.21 -15.15
CA ILE A 31 -5.62 9.11 -14.33
C ILE A 31 -4.71 8.24 -15.21
N ILE A 32 -3.41 8.23 -14.93
CA ILE A 32 -2.47 7.33 -15.60
C ILE A 32 -2.29 6.08 -14.75
N THR A 33 -2.62 4.91 -15.33
CA THR A 33 -2.50 3.59 -14.69
C THR A 33 -1.82 2.57 -15.61
N GLU A 34 -1.39 1.42 -15.06
CA GLU A 34 -0.70 0.40 -15.85
C GLU A 34 -1.64 -0.31 -16.86
N GLY A 35 -2.86 -0.52 -16.49
CA GLY A 35 -3.87 -1.07 -17.39
C GLY A 35 -4.12 -2.58 -17.26
N GLU A 36 -3.55 -3.27 -16.26
CA GLU A 36 -3.89 -4.66 -15.95
C GLU A 36 -5.39 -4.86 -15.72
N PHE A 37 -6.03 -3.86 -15.15
CA PHE A 37 -7.46 -3.91 -14.78
C PHE A 37 -8.33 -3.04 -15.69
N ARG A 38 -7.88 -2.79 -16.92
CA ARG A 38 -8.56 -1.91 -17.88
C ARG A 38 -10.02 -2.30 -18.07
N ASP A 39 -10.29 -3.58 -18.34
CA ASP A 39 -11.64 -4.04 -18.63
C ASP A 39 -12.61 -3.76 -17.47
N ARG A 40 -12.17 -4.00 -16.25
CA ARG A 40 -12.97 -3.70 -15.03
C ARG A 40 -13.21 -2.21 -14.83
N ILE A 41 -12.20 -1.38 -15.13
CA ILE A 41 -12.32 0.08 -15.05
C ILE A 41 -13.34 0.56 -16.08
N GLU A 42 -13.22 0.13 -17.33
CA GLU A 42 -14.09 0.53 -18.43
C GLU A 42 -15.53 0.02 -18.27
N GLU A 43 -15.71 -1.11 -17.58
CA GLU A 43 -17.04 -1.62 -17.21
C GLU A 43 -17.70 -0.77 -16.11
N VAL A 44 -16.95 -0.38 -15.09
CA VAL A 44 -17.51 0.25 -13.89
C VAL A 44 -17.64 1.77 -14.01
N VAL A 45 -16.67 2.46 -14.65
CA VAL A 45 -16.69 3.93 -14.77
C VAL A 45 -17.99 4.48 -15.32
N PRO A 46 -18.59 3.93 -16.40
CA PRO A 46 -19.85 4.44 -16.93
C PRO A 46 -21.05 4.29 -15.99
N THR A 47 -20.96 3.41 -14.98
CA THR A 47 -22.04 3.20 -14.00
C THR A 47 -22.01 4.21 -12.85
N LEU A 48 -20.93 4.99 -12.72
CA LEU A 48 -20.76 5.97 -11.66
C LEU A 48 -21.25 7.35 -12.10
N GLU A 49 -21.97 8.05 -11.23
CA GLU A 49 -22.41 9.42 -11.47
C GLU A 49 -21.24 10.36 -11.81
N GLN A 50 -20.13 10.20 -11.08
CA GLN A 50 -18.90 10.95 -11.29
C GLN A 50 -17.98 10.38 -12.37
N GLY A 51 -18.37 9.29 -13.04
CA GLY A 51 -17.56 8.62 -14.08
C GLY A 51 -17.16 9.56 -15.23
N LYS A 52 -18.01 10.53 -15.57
CA LYS A 52 -17.74 11.59 -16.56
C LYS A 52 -16.51 12.45 -16.24
N ASN A 53 -16.12 12.51 -14.96
CA ASN A 53 -14.95 13.27 -14.48
C ASN A 53 -13.69 12.40 -14.39
N MET A 54 -13.71 11.17 -14.90
CA MET A 54 -12.60 10.20 -14.78
C MET A 54 -12.06 9.84 -16.16
N HIS A 55 -10.91 10.41 -16.54
CA HIS A 55 -10.25 10.15 -17.82
C HIS A 55 -9.05 9.23 -17.61
N PHE A 56 -9.16 7.99 -18.05
CA PHE A 56 -8.11 6.99 -17.87
C PHE A 56 -7.16 6.94 -19.06
N TYR A 57 -5.87 6.96 -18.76
CA TYR A 57 -4.75 6.77 -19.68
C TYR A 57 -3.98 5.52 -19.27
N TYR A 58 -3.82 4.59 -20.17
CA TYR A 58 -3.16 3.31 -19.91
C TYR A 58 -1.73 3.32 -20.41
N ASN A 59 -0.77 3.00 -19.53
CA ASN A 59 0.64 2.83 -19.85
C ASN A 59 1.04 1.38 -19.54
N PRO A 60 0.76 0.42 -20.45
CA PRO A 60 0.89 -1.00 -20.15
C PRO A 60 2.35 -1.44 -20.03
N VAL A 61 2.60 -2.43 -19.18
CA VAL A 61 3.83 -3.22 -19.14
C VAL A 61 3.57 -4.62 -19.70
N SER A 62 4.64 -5.39 -19.93
CA SER A 62 4.51 -6.79 -20.33
C SER A 62 3.97 -7.65 -19.20
N GLU A 63 3.37 -8.79 -19.56
CA GLU A 63 2.85 -9.76 -18.58
C GLU A 63 3.95 -10.29 -17.65
N GLU A 64 5.18 -10.44 -18.15
CA GLU A 64 6.33 -10.83 -17.36
C GLU A 64 6.61 -9.81 -16.22
N ILE A 65 6.55 -8.52 -16.53
CA ILE A 65 6.75 -7.45 -15.53
C ILE A 65 5.60 -7.44 -14.51
N ARG A 66 4.35 -7.67 -14.94
CA ARG A 66 3.21 -7.83 -14.04
C ARG A 66 3.42 -8.97 -13.05
N LYS A 67 3.86 -10.13 -13.52
CA LYS A 67 4.19 -11.29 -12.67
C LYS A 67 5.27 -10.94 -11.63
N MET A 68 6.28 -10.16 -11.99
CA MET A 68 7.28 -9.65 -11.05
C MET A 68 6.66 -8.74 -9.98
N CYS A 69 5.72 -7.88 -10.36
CA CYS A 69 5.01 -7.00 -9.42
C CYS A 69 4.23 -7.80 -8.38
N TRP A 70 3.51 -8.82 -8.80
CA TRP A 70 2.74 -9.69 -7.91
C TRP A 70 3.60 -10.61 -7.04
N ASN A 71 4.80 -10.94 -7.49
CA ASN A 71 5.77 -11.69 -6.70
C ASN A 71 6.46 -10.78 -5.68
N GLN A 72 5.85 -10.66 -4.51
CA GLN A 72 6.33 -9.80 -3.44
C GLN A 72 7.76 -10.19 -3.00
N GLY A 73 8.72 -9.39 -3.37
CA GLY A 73 10.15 -9.62 -3.07
C GLY A 73 11.02 -9.70 -4.32
N ASP A 74 10.44 -9.73 -5.51
CA ASP A 74 11.19 -9.64 -6.74
C ASP A 74 11.72 -8.21 -6.93
N TRP A 75 12.99 -8.01 -6.55
CA TRP A 75 13.65 -6.71 -6.61
C TRP A 75 13.85 -6.20 -8.04
N ARG A 76 13.79 -7.09 -9.06
CA ARG A 76 13.92 -6.74 -10.48
C ARG A 76 12.77 -5.84 -10.93
N PHE A 77 11.59 -5.99 -10.32
CA PHE A 77 10.42 -5.15 -10.57
C PHE A 77 10.74 -3.65 -10.46
N TYR A 78 11.54 -3.23 -9.50
CA TYR A 78 11.85 -1.81 -9.29
C TYR A 78 12.56 -1.13 -10.48
N LYS A 79 13.35 -1.89 -11.26
CA LYS A 79 13.94 -1.37 -12.49
C LYS A 79 12.85 -1.01 -13.51
N TYR A 80 11.95 -1.94 -13.79
CA TYR A 80 10.86 -1.76 -14.74
C TYR A 80 9.82 -0.74 -14.25
N TYR A 81 9.56 -0.72 -12.96
CA TYR A 81 8.69 0.28 -12.37
C TYR A 81 9.26 1.70 -12.51
N LYS A 82 10.56 1.86 -12.39
CA LYS A 82 11.23 3.14 -12.66
C LYS A 82 11.12 3.55 -14.13
N GLU A 83 11.26 2.61 -15.05
CA GLU A 83 11.07 2.86 -16.50
C GLU A 83 9.61 3.23 -16.80
N TRP A 84 8.67 2.54 -16.18
CA TRP A 84 7.25 2.85 -16.26
C TRP A 84 6.95 4.27 -15.77
N GLN A 85 7.49 4.66 -14.65
CA GLN A 85 7.35 6.02 -14.10
C GLN A 85 7.91 7.09 -15.05
N TRP A 86 8.99 6.79 -15.76
CA TRP A 86 9.54 7.70 -16.77
C TRP A 86 8.58 7.85 -17.96
N LYS A 87 8.03 6.76 -18.48
CA LYS A 87 7.01 6.80 -19.53
C LYS A 87 5.76 7.55 -19.09
N THR A 88 5.33 7.33 -17.85
CA THR A 88 4.22 8.06 -17.23
C THR A 88 4.47 9.56 -17.17
N TYR A 89 5.69 9.99 -16.85
CA TYR A 89 6.05 11.42 -16.90
C TYR A 89 5.93 11.98 -18.32
N LEU A 90 6.40 11.27 -19.35
CA LEU A 90 6.27 11.72 -20.73
C LEU A 90 4.79 11.80 -21.17
N LEU A 91 3.99 10.81 -20.83
CA LEU A 91 2.56 10.82 -21.09
C LEU A 91 1.85 11.96 -20.35
N ALA A 92 2.16 12.18 -19.08
CA ALA A 92 1.63 13.30 -18.31
C ALA A 92 2.01 14.66 -18.92
N LYS A 93 3.23 14.77 -19.45
CA LYS A 93 3.70 15.98 -20.15
C LYS A 93 2.89 16.24 -21.43
N ASP A 94 2.52 15.19 -22.16
CA ASP A 94 1.69 15.34 -23.37
C ASP A 94 0.24 15.72 -23.00
N ILE A 95 -0.32 15.12 -21.93
CA ILE A 95 -1.64 15.51 -21.41
C ILE A 95 -1.65 16.99 -21.01
N CYS A 96 -0.63 17.46 -20.28
CA CYS A 96 -0.52 18.85 -19.85
C CYS A 96 -0.34 19.88 -20.99
N LYS A 97 -0.07 19.46 -22.23
CA LYS A 97 -0.06 20.35 -23.40
C LYS A 97 -1.47 20.68 -23.90
N VAL A 98 -2.41 19.75 -23.66
CA VAL A 98 -3.79 19.83 -24.15
C VAL A 98 -4.71 20.28 -23.03
N GLU A 99 -4.48 19.75 -21.83
CA GLU A 99 -5.34 19.95 -20.66
C GLU A 99 -4.61 20.77 -19.59
N LYS A 100 -5.31 21.73 -19.00
CA LYS A 100 -4.77 22.54 -17.90
C LYS A 100 -4.89 21.76 -16.60
N MET A 101 -3.75 21.47 -15.98
CA MET A 101 -3.70 20.80 -14.67
C MET A 101 -3.52 21.83 -13.56
N ASP A 102 -4.34 21.72 -12.51
CA ASP A 102 -4.18 22.51 -11.29
C ASP A 102 -3.31 21.81 -10.24
N VAL A 103 -3.24 20.47 -10.27
CA VAL A 103 -2.45 19.65 -9.34
C VAL A 103 -1.91 18.41 -10.05
N LEU A 104 -0.66 18.06 -9.78
CA LEU A 104 -0.07 16.77 -10.14
C LEU A 104 -0.01 15.88 -8.90
N HIS A 105 -0.58 14.67 -8.96
CA HIS A 105 -0.66 13.77 -7.81
C HIS A 105 0.01 12.42 -8.08
N GLN A 106 1.02 12.08 -7.28
CA GLN A 106 1.62 10.75 -7.23
C GLN A 106 0.96 9.95 -6.10
N LEU A 107 -0.03 9.12 -6.43
CA LEU A 107 -0.86 8.41 -5.47
C LEU A 107 -0.24 7.08 -5.03
N ASN A 108 0.07 6.19 -5.98
CA ASN A 108 0.65 4.89 -5.67
C ASN A 108 1.74 4.49 -6.70
N MET A 109 2.57 3.54 -6.46
CA MET A 109 2.58 2.68 -5.25
C MET A 109 3.07 3.48 -4.05
N ILE A 110 2.55 3.18 -2.85
CA ILE A 110 2.79 3.98 -1.64
C ILE A 110 4.24 3.98 -1.13
N GLY A 111 5.08 3.09 -1.62
CA GLY A 111 6.47 2.98 -1.18
C GLY A 111 7.33 4.18 -1.58
N PHE A 112 8.02 4.81 -0.64
CA PHE A 112 8.85 6.02 -0.86
C PHE A 112 10.00 5.84 -1.85
N ARG A 113 10.45 4.59 -2.11
CA ARG A 113 11.66 4.32 -2.89
C ARG A 113 11.54 4.73 -4.35
N GLU A 114 10.32 4.77 -4.85
CA GLU A 114 10.04 5.12 -6.24
C GLU A 114 9.03 6.28 -6.33
N PRO A 115 9.51 7.53 -6.17
CA PRO A 115 8.64 8.70 -6.13
C PRO A 115 8.09 9.11 -7.50
N GLY A 116 8.33 8.31 -8.53
CA GLY A 116 8.01 8.69 -9.90
C GLY A 116 8.81 9.89 -10.42
N TYR A 117 8.25 10.57 -11.41
CA TYR A 117 8.85 11.73 -12.05
C TYR A 117 7.88 12.90 -12.24
N LEU A 118 6.65 12.87 -11.73
CA LEU A 118 5.72 13.99 -11.82
C LEU A 118 6.26 15.26 -11.14
N TRP A 119 7.11 15.11 -10.14
CA TRP A 119 7.81 16.23 -9.52
C TRP A 119 8.68 17.03 -10.51
N LYS A 120 9.23 16.38 -11.56
CA LYS A 120 9.96 17.08 -12.62
C LYS A 120 9.02 17.94 -13.47
N LEU A 121 7.84 17.37 -13.81
CA LEU A 121 6.84 18.11 -14.56
C LEU A 121 6.33 19.32 -13.76
N SER A 122 6.13 19.15 -12.45
CA SER A 122 5.85 20.27 -11.54
C SER A 122 6.95 21.36 -11.59
N GLN A 123 8.21 20.96 -11.61
CA GLN A 123 9.35 21.88 -11.71
C GLN A 123 9.38 22.59 -13.06
N GLU A 124 8.98 21.93 -14.15
CA GLU A 124 9.00 22.49 -15.52
C GLU A 124 7.87 23.47 -15.76
N ASN A 125 6.67 23.26 -15.23
CA ASN A 125 5.48 24.03 -15.55
C ASN A 125 4.85 24.79 -14.35
N GLY A 126 5.43 24.65 -13.15
CA GLY A 126 4.96 25.37 -11.95
C GLY A 126 3.68 24.78 -11.31
N VAL A 127 3.13 23.69 -11.83
CA VAL A 127 1.93 23.05 -11.27
C VAL A 127 2.26 22.40 -9.92
N PRO A 128 1.49 22.64 -8.85
CA PRO A 128 1.69 22.01 -7.55
C PRO A 128 1.77 20.48 -7.63
N PHE A 129 2.72 19.89 -6.91
CA PHE A 129 2.90 18.46 -6.83
C PHE A 129 2.54 17.90 -5.46
N VAL A 130 1.62 16.96 -5.43
CA VAL A 130 1.20 16.21 -4.23
C VAL A 130 1.78 14.81 -4.29
N TRP A 131 2.42 14.38 -3.21
CA TRP A 131 2.95 13.04 -3.11
C TRP A 131 2.33 12.29 -1.93
N GLY A 132 1.66 11.20 -2.20
CA GLY A 132 1.13 10.31 -1.16
C GLY A 132 -0.36 9.97 -1.26
N PRO A 133 -0.84 9.22 -0.28
CA PRO A 133 -0.17 8.83 0.98
C PRO A 133 1.08 7.98 0.75
N VAL A 134 2.20 8.33 1.42
CA VAL A 134 3.49 7.64 1.26
C VAL A 134 3.82 6.83 2.51
N ASP A 135 4.22 5.57 2.29
CA ASP A 135 4.77 4.74 3.35
C ASP A 135 6.32 4.77 3.31
N ALA A 136 6.87 5.65 4.12
CA ALA A 136 8.31 5.72 4.38
C ALA A 136 8.67 4.89 5.61
N LYS A 137 8.34 3.57 5.56
CA LYS A 137 8.55 2.65 6.68
C LYS A 137 9.92 2.84 7.30
N ASP A 138 9.90 3.22 8.55
CA ASP A 138 11.03 3.07 9.44
C ASP A 138 11.30 1.57 9.66
N LYS A 139 12.15 1.22 10.53
CA LYS A 139 12.65 -0.13 10.73
C LYS A 139 11.54 -1.12 11.07
N PHE A 140 11.58 -2.31 10.48
CA PHE A 140 10.78 -3.43 10.95
C PHE A 140 11.15 -3.73 12.41
N PRO A 141 10.20 -3.83 13.34
CA PRO A 141 10.50 -4.02 14.76
C PRO A 141 11.28 -5.32 15.00
N VAL A 142 12.44 -5.22 15.64
CA VAL A 142 13.33 -6.37 15.88
C VAL A 142 12.65 -7.44 16.76
N ALA A 143 11.76 -7.03 17.66
CA ALA A 143 11.00 -7.95 18.51
C ALA A 143 10.11 -8.92 17.69
N TYR A 144 9.62 -8.50 16.52
CA TYR A 144 8.83 -9.38 15.64
C TYR A 144 9.68 -10.35 14.82
N LEU A 145 11.00 -10.32 14.98
CA LEU A 145 11.91 -11.31 14.41
C LEU A 145 12.09 -12.54 15.32
N ASP A 146 11.49 -12.56 16.49
CA ASP A 146 11.47 -13.73 17.34
C ASP A 146 10.75 -14.88 16.62
N GLY A 147 11.31 -16.07 16.64
CA GLY A 147 10.82 -17.23 15.86
C GLY A 147 11.19 -17.24 14.36
N ALA A 148 11.72 -16.14 13.80
CA ALA A 148 12.18 -16.14 12.40
C ALA A 148 13.53 -16.88 12.24
N GLY A 149 13.70 -17.54 11.08
CA GLY A 149 14.97 -18.16 10.71
C GLY A 149 16.12 -17.16 10.57
N LEU A 150 17.36 -17.60 10.73
CA LEU A 150 18.56 -16.74 10.71
C LEU A 150 18.67 -15.90 9.41
N LYS A 151 18.36 -16.47 8.25
CA LYS A 151 18.38 -15.76 6.96
C LYS A 151 17.40 -14.58 6.97
N THR A 152 16.18 -14.78 7.47
CA THR A 152 15.17 -13.73 7.59
C THR A 152 15.60 -12.64 8.56
N LYS A 153 16.17 -13.02 9.71
CA LYS A 153 16.70 -12.06 10.71
C LYS A 153 17.79 -11.17 10.10
N LEU A 154 18.75 -11.77 9.41
CA LEU A 154 19.84 -11.04 8.77
C LEU A 154 19.33 -10.12 7.65
N PHE A 155 18.46 -10.65 6.79
CA PHE A 155 17.83 -9.87 5.70
C PHE A 155 17.08 -8.66 6.23
N MET A 156 16.23 -8.82 7.25
CA MET A 156 15.45 -7.72 7.82
C MET A 156 16.32 -6.67 8.52
N ARG A 157 17.40 -7.08 9.19
CA ARG A 157 18.38 -6.13 9.77
C ARG A 157 19.08 -5.32 8.68
N LEU A 158 19.55 -5.98 7.61
CA LEU A 158 20.15 -5.31 6.47
C LEU A 158 19.16 -4.37 5.78
N LYS A 159 17.92 -4.82 5.55
CA LYS A 159 16.86 -4.00 4.99
C LYS A 159 16.58 -2.75 5.84
N ASN A 160 16.52 -2.89 7.17
CA ASN A 160 16.34 -1.77 8.09
C ASN A 160 17.49 -0.75 7.97
N PHE A 161 18.73 -1.23 7.89
CA PHE A 161 19.91 -0.38 7.73
C PHE A 161 19.87 0.37 6.39
N LEU A 162 19.64 -0.35 5.29
CA LEU A 162 19.56 0.23 3.94
C LEU A 162 18.39 1.23 3.80
N THR A 163 17.27 0.99 4.47
CA THR A 163 16.12 1.93 4.43
C THR A 163 16.49 3.31 4.96
N GLY A 164 17.21 3.37 6.08
CA GLY A 164 17.68 4.63 6.64
C GLY A 164 18.66 5.38 5.71
N ILE A 165 19.58 4.62 5.06
CA ILE A 165 20.50 5.19 4.07
C ILE A 165 19.75 5.71 2.86
N GLN A 166 18.79 4.94 2.33
CA GLN A 166 18.01 5.35 1.15
C GLN A 166 17.20 6.62 1.42
N LEU A 167 16.53 6.74 2.57
CA LEU A 167 15.81 7.95 2.95
C LEU A 167 16.74 9.16 3.06
N ARG A 168 17.96 8.96 3.54
CA ARG A 168 18.93 10.05 3.73
C ARG A 168 19.64 10.45 2.44
N CYS A 169 20.00 9.49 1.59
CA CYS A 169 20.97 9.67 0.51
C CYS A 169 20.36 9.56 -0.90
N SER A 170 19.13 9.06 -1.06
CA SER A 170 18.52 8.94 -2.38
C SER A 170 18.21 10.32 -2.97
N GLY A 171 19.03 10.75 -3.93
CA GLY A 171 18.89 12.07 -4.56
C GLY A 171 17.53 12.26 -5.22
N ARG A 172 16.97 11.22 -5.88
CA ARG A 172 15.66 11.29 -6.54
C ARG A 172 14.52 11.43 -5.53
N VAL A 173 14.55 10.64 -4.46
CA VAL A 173 13.55 10.72 -3.37
C VAL A 173 13.58 12.10 -2.73
N ARG A 174 14.77 12.62 -2.44
CA ARG A 174 14.93 13.96 -1.85
C ARG A 174 14.44 15.06 -2.79
N LYS A 175 14.77 14.99 -4.09
CA LYS A 175 14.28 15.97 -5.07
C LYS A 175 12.76 15.97 -5.16
N ALA A 176 12.14 14.79 -5.23
CA ALA A 176 10.68 14.67 -5.24
C ALA A 176 10.06 15.21 -3.95
N ALA A 177 10.64 14.90 -2.80
CA ALA A 177 10.15 15.34 -1.51
C ALA A 177 10.23 16.86 -1.33
N HIS A 178 11.32 17.50 -1.76
CA HIS A 178 11.46 18.95 -1.66
C HIS A 178 10.69 19.72 -2.74
N GLN A 179 10.35 19.08 -3.87
CA GLN A 179 9.50 19.68 -4.90
C GLN A 179 8.02 19.57 -4.56
N ALA A 180 7.64 18.62 -3.71
CA ALA A 180 6.24 18.43 -3.33
C ALA A 180 5.72 19.64 -2.56
N SER A 181 4.59 20.19 -2.99
CA SER A 181 3.83 21.22 -2.26
C SER A 181 3.30 20.64 -0.94
N VAL A 182 2.94 19.35 -0.97
CA VAL A 182 2.59 18.59 0.22
C VAL A 182 2.94 17.10 0.03
N ILE A 183 3.42 16.48 1.11
CA ILE A 183 3.58 15.03 1.21
C ILE A 183 2.61 14.56 2.28
N PHE A 184 1.72 13.62 1.93
CA PHE A 184 0.89 12.96 2.92
C PHE A 184 1.57 11.66 3.37
N SER A 185 1.73 11.49 4.68
CA SER A 185 2.28 10.27 5.27
C SER A 185 1.18 9.26 5.57
N ALA A 186 1.31 8.02 5.10
CA ALA A 186 0.36 6.94 5.36
C ALA A 186 0.37 6.45 6.82
N SER A 187 1.41 6.77 7.59
CA SER A 187 1.53 6.38 8.99
C SER A 187 2.33 7.39 9.79
N SER A 188 2.15 7.40 11.11
CA SER A 188 2.96 8.23 12.02
C SER A 188 4.46 7.89 11.98
N ASN A 189 4.82 6.65 11.61
CA ASN A 189 6.21 6.27 11.37
C ASN A 189 6.76 6.96 10.13
N SER A 190 5.99 7.01 9.05
CA SER A 190 6.38 7.71 7.82
C SER A 190 6.56 9.19 8.07
N GLN A 191 5.64 9.82 8.83
CA GLN A 191 5.72 11.21 9.24
C GLN A 191 7.02 11.50 10.00
N ARG A 192 7.36 10.67 11.00
CA ARG A 192 8.63 10.78 11.74
C ARG A 192 9.85 10.61 10.83
N SER A 193 9.77 9.71 9.85
CA SER A 193 10.86 9.46 8.91
C SER A 193 11.11 10.66 8.00
N PHE A 194 10.08 11.27 7.41
CA PHE A 194 10.23 12.48 6.58
C PHE A 194 10.80 13.63 7.41
N LYS A 195 10.30 13.85 8.63
CA LYS A 195 10.84 14.88 9.53
C LYS A 195 12.30 14.63 9.88
N LYS A 196 12.64 13.40 10.28
CA LYS A 196 13.98 13.01 10.73
C LYS A 196 15.03 13.09 9.63
N TYR A 197 14.73 12.58 8.43
CA TYR A 197 15.72 12.39 7.37
C TYR A 197 15.74 13.52 6.35
N MET A 198 14.67 14.30 6.24
CA MET A 198 14.52 15.34 5.23
C MET A 198 14.12 16.71 5.79
N GLY A 199 13.73 16.79 7.07
CA GLY A 199 13.25 18.03 7.69
C GLY A 199 11.83 18.43 7.27
N ILE A 200 11.11 17.56 6.58
CA ILE A 200 9.80 17.85 5.99
C ILE A 200 8.70 17.45 6.98
N ASP A 201 7.78 18.36 7.25
CA ASP A 201 6.52 18.08 7.94
C ASP A 201 5.51 17.54 6.93
N SER A 202 5.04 16.32 7.17
CA SER A 202 4.09 15.63 6.30
C SER A 202 2.85 15.24 7.10
N PRO A 203 1.67 15.85 6.82
CA PRO A 203 0.45 15.51 7.53
C PRO A 203 0.10 14.02 7.37
N LEU A 204 -0.49 13.46 8.42
CA LEU A 204 -0.95 12.08 8.41
C LEU A 204 -2.26 11.98 7.61
N LEU A 205 -2.29 11.09 6.65
CA LEU A 205 -3.48 10.77 5.88
C LEU A 205 -3.48 9.28 5.57
N ASN A 206 -4.46 8.56 6.12
CA ASN A 206 -4.56 7.12 5.90
C ASN A 206 -4.76 6.81 4.42
N GLU A 207 -4.09 5.78 3.94
CA GLU A 207 -4.21 5.33 2.55
C GLU A 207 -5.57 4.71 2.25
N THR A 208 -6.20 4.13 3.26
CA THR A 208 -7.47 3.42 3.13
C THR A 208 -8.52 4.02 4.07
N GLY A 209 -9.76 3.89 3.66
CA GLY A 209 -10.95 4.16 4.44
C GLY A 209 -11.95 3.02 4.28
N CYS A 210 -13.10 3.14 4.92
CA CYS A 210 -14.22 2.24 4.71
C CYS A 210 -15.51 3.05 4.59
N TYR A 211 -16.48 2.49 3.89
CA TYR A 211 -17.84 3.01 3.93
C TYR A 211 -18.48 2.63 5.26
N VAL A 212 -19.16 3.56 5.86
CA VAL A 212 -19.95 3.28 7.06
C VAL A 212 -21.05 2.30 6.67
N GLN A 213 -21.05 1.14 7.30
CA GLN A 213 -22.12 0.16 7.18
C GLN A 213 -22.84 0.09 8.52
N GLU A 214 -24.12 0.36 8.50
CA GLU A 214 -24.97 0.15 9.67
C GLU A 214 -25.26 -1.35 9.79
N HIS A 215 -24.48 -2.01 10.64
CA HIS A 215 -24.76 -3.37 11.06
C HIS A 215 -25.41 -3.34 12.44
N PRO A 216 -26.49 -4.08 12.67
CA PRO A 216 -27.05 -4.21 14.00
C PRO A 216 -25.99 -4.82 14.93
N ILE A 217 -25.82 -4.21 16.11
CA ILE A 217 -24.96 -4.74 17.15
C ILE A 217 -25.55 -6.10 17.57
N MET A 218 -24.88 -7.17 17.26
CA MET A 218 -25.29 -8.51 17.68
C MET A 218 -25.10 -8.66 19.18
N ASP A 219 -26.16 -8.97 19.89
CA ASP A 219 -26.07 -9.37 21.28
C ASP A 219 -25.33 -10.72 21.39
N LYS A 220 -24.19 -10.69 22.07
CA LYS A 220 -23.33 -11.86 22.30
C LYS A 220 -23.36 -12.30 23.77
N SER A 221 -24.23 -11.75 24.61
CA SER A 221 -24.30 -12.02 26.04
C SER A 221 -24.59 -13.49 26.39
N GLY A 222 -25.24 -14.23 25.47
CA GLY A 222 -25.54 -15.66 25.62
C GLY A 222 -24.46 -16.61 25.12
N LYS A 223 -23.31 -16.13 24.65
CA LYS A 223 -22.24 -16.99 24.16
C LYS A 223 -21.29 -17.42 25.27
N ASP A 224 -21.03 -18.73 25.35
CA ASP A 224 -20.05 -19.29 26.28
C ASP A 224 -18.60 -19.10 25.80
N THR A 225 -18.38 -18.73 24.53
CA THR A 225 -17.07 -18.55 23.92
C THR A 225 -16.81 -17.09 23.57
N PHE A 226 -15.53 -16.71 23.62
CA PHE A 226 -15.02 -15.46 23.13
C PHE A 226 -14.33 -15.68 21.80
N ASP A 227 -14.95 -15.23 20.72
CA ASP A 227 -14.48 -15.44 19.34
C ASP A 227 -13.55 -14.30 18.92
N VAL A 228 -12.34 -14.62 18.53
CA VAL A 228 -11.34 -13.71 17.94
C VAL A 228 -11.16 -14.06 16.48
N LEU A 229 -11.25 -13.08 15.60
CA LEU A 229 -11.02 -13.27 14.17
C LEU A 229 -9.64 -12.72 13.80
N TRP A 230 -8.80 -13.58 13.20
CA TRP A 230 -7.58 -13.17 12.52
C TRP A 230 -7.78 -13.28 11.00
N VAL A 231 -7.48 -12.20 10.25
CA VAL A 231 -7.62 -12.16 8.80
C VAL A 231 -6.30 -11.75 8.17
N GLY A 232 -5.77 -12.54 7.23
CA GLY A 232 -4.57 -12.18 6.53
C GLY A 232 -3.94 -13.31 5.72
N LYS A 233 -2.90 -12.96 4.93
CA LYS A 233 -2.05 -13.97 4.31
C LYS A 233 -1.18 -14.63 5.40
N MET A 234 -1.11 -15.95 5.40
CA MET A 234 -0.28 -16.73 6.33
C MET A 234 1.20 -16.59 5.96
N ASP A 235 1.74 -15.39 6.15
CA ASP A 235 3.16 -15.11 6.03
C ASP A 235 3.72 -14.54 7.34
N PHE A 236 5.03 -14.64 7.51
CA PHE A 236 5.73 -14.20 8.71
C PHE A 236 5.40 -12.76 9.12
N ARG A 237 5.19 -11.86 8.17
CA ARG A 237 4.94 -10.43 8.44
C ARG A 237 3.57 -10.17 9.06
N LYS A 238 2.61 -11.07 8.85
CA LYS A 238 1.25 -10.96 9.39
C LYS A 238 1.10 -11.53 10.80
N GLN A 239 2.18 -12.14 11.33
CA GLN A 239 2.32 -12.54 12.74
C GLN A 239 1.21 -13.48 13.26
N LEU A 240 0.72 -14.42 12.43
CA LEU A 240 -0.24 -15.44 12.89
C LEU A 240 0.35 -16.27 14.04
N GLY A 241 1.65 -16.61 13.99
CA GLY A 241 2.32 -17.31 15.08
C GLY A 241 2.28 -16.57 16.42
N LEU A 242 2.30 -15.22 16.40
CA LEU A 242 2.14 -14.43 17.61
C LEU A 242 0.70 -14.50 18.15
N ALA A 243 -0.31 -14.50 17.27
CA ALA A 243 -1.71 -14.69 17.65
C ALA A 243 -1.91 -16.06 18.33
N LEU A 244 -1.43 -17.15 17.72
CA LEU A 244 -1.46 -18.49 18.28
C LEU A 244 -0.79 -18.56 19.66
N LYS A 245 0.42 -18.00 19.77
CA LYS A 245 1.14 -17.95 21.05
C LYS A 245 0.38 -17.15 22.12
N SER A 246 -0.33 -16.10 21.72
CA SER A 246 -1.13 -15.29 22.65
C SER A 246 -2.35 -16.07 23.15
N VAL A 247 -3.03 -16.83 22.26
CA VAL A 247 -4.13 -17.72 22.66
C VAL A 247 -3.64 -18.77 23.65
N ALA A 248 -2.53 -19.44 23.36
CA ALA A 248 -1.95 -20.44 24.25
C ALA A 248 -1.61 -19.86 25.63
N LYS A 249 -0.99 -18.65 25.65
CA LYS A 249 -0.61 -17.99 26.90
C LYS A 249 -1.79 -17.44 27.71
N SER A 250 -2.93 -17.21 27.08
CA SER A 250 -4.09 -16.67 27.79
C SER A 250 -4.64 -17.64 28.85
N GLY A 251 -4.44 -18.95 28.65
CA GLY A 251 -5.02 -19.99 29.51
C GLY A 251 -6.56 -20.00 29.53
N ASN A 252 -7.21 -19.25 28.63
CA ASN A 252 -8.65 -19.12 28.60
C ASN A 252 -9.28 -20.19 27.70
N ASP A 253 -9.99 -21.14 28.31
CA ASP A 253 -10.64 -22.25 27.56
C ASP A 253 -11.86 -21.81 26.77
N LYS A 254 -12.40 -20.64 27.06
CA LYS A 254 -13.53 -20.05 26.30
C LYS A 254 -13.11 -19.31 25.04
N LEU A 255 -11.81 -19.08 24.82
CA LEU A 255 -11.31 -18.34 23.67
C LEU A 255 -11.26 -19.23 22.44
N ARG A 256 -11.76 -18.72 21.31
CA ARG A 256 -11.70 -19.36 19.99
C ARG A 256 -11.03 -18.40 19.00
N LEU A 257 -10.06 -18.91 18.24
CA LEU A 257 -9.36 -18.14 17.22
C LEU A 257 -9.77 -18.63 15.82
N HIS A 258 -10.55 -17.81 15.13
CA HIS A 258 -10.94 -18.06 13.75
C HIS A 258 -9.90 -17.47 12.82
N ILE A 259 -9.33 -18.28 11.92
CA ILE A 259 -8.27 -17.90 11.00
C ILE A 259 -8.81 -17.89 9.57
N VAL A 260 -8.80 -16.73 8.92
CA VAL A 260 -9.24 -16.55 7.54
C VAL A 260 -8.11 -16.01 6.69
N GLY A 261 -7.72 -16.77 5.65
CA GLY A 261 -6.68 -16.36 4.71
C GLY A 261 -5.99 -17.55 4.05
N GLY A 262 -5.13 -17.23 3.08
CA GLY A 262 -4.34 -18.23 2.36
C GLY A 262 -2.87 -18.24 2.79
N GLY A 263 -2.19 -19.36 2.54
CA GLY A 263 -0.76 -19.55 2.82
C GLY A 263 -0.46 -20.96 3.33
N ASP A 264 0.58 -21.12 4.13
CA ASP A 264 1.04 -22.38 4.66
C ASP A 264 0.21 -22.79 5.90
N ALA A 265 -1.00 -23.30 5.64
CA ALA A 265 -1.93 -23.69 6.68
C ALA A 265 -1.39 -24.86 7.53
N GLU A 266 -0.70 -25.83 6.91
CA GLU A 266 -0.14 -27.01 7.60
C GLU A 266 0.90 -26.60 8.64
N PHE A 267 1.77 -25.67 8.30
CA PHE A 267 2.75 -25.13 9.24
C PHE A 267 2.09 -24.49 10.46
N TYR A 268 1.08 -23.66 10.26
CA TYR A 268 0.41 -22.98 11.38
C TYR A 268 -0.49 -23.92 12.20
N GLN A 269 -1.05 -24.95 11.58
CA GLN A 269 -1.78 -26.01 12.30
C GLN A 269 -0.83 -26.81 13.20
N SER A 270 0.31 -27.26 12.67
CA SER A 270 1.34 -27.95 13.47
C SER A 270 1.84 -27.06 14.62
N LEU A 271 1.94 -25.74 14.38
CA LEU A 271 2.33 -24.80 15.42
C LEU A 271 1.25 -24.68 16.51
N ALA A 272 -0.04 -24.66 16.16
CA ALA A 272 -1.15 -24.66 17.12
C ALA A 272 -1.17 -25.96 17.96
N GLU A 273 -0.93 -27.10 17.32
CA GLU A 273 -0.78 -28.41 18.00
C GLU A 273 0.38 -28.37 19.00
N SER A 274 1.53 -27.82 18.61
CA SER A 274 2.70 -27.68 19.49
C SER A 274 2.45 -26.80 20.72
N TYR A 275 1.47 -25.90 20.64
CA TYR A 275 1.02 -25.05 21.72
C TYR A 275 -0.14 -25.64 22.52
N GLY A 276 -0.69 -26.80 22.14
CA GLY A 276 -1.83 -27.44 22.78
C GLY A 276 -3.15 -26.67 22.63
N ILE A 277 -3.35 -26.00 21.48
CA ILE A 277 -4.52 -25.16 21.21
C ILE A 277 -5.16 -25.47 19.83
N ALA A 278 -4.93 -26.66 19.30
CA ALA A 278 -5.47 -27.04 17.99
C ALA A 278 -7.02 -27.07 17.95
N ASP A 279 -7.65 -27.22 19.10
CA ASP A 279 -9.09 -27.24 19.31
C ASP A 279 -9.71 -25.83 19.56
N LYS A 280 -8.90 -24.85 19.70
CA LYS A 280 -9.30 -23.46 19.99
C LYS A 280 -9.25 -22.57 18.77
#